data_4dc45a1048c825aae7e3e3e3bfc29a6d
#
_entry.id   4dc45a1048c825aae7e3e3e3bfc29a6d
#
_cell.length_a   1.000
_cell.length_b   1.000
_cell.length_c   1.000
_cell.angle_alpha   90.00
_cell.angle_beta   90.00
_cell.angle_gamma   90.00
#
_symmetry.space_group_name_H-M   'P 1'
#
loop_
_entity.id
_entity.type
_entity.pdbx_description
1 polymer ?
#
loop_
_entity_poly.entity_id
_entity_poly.type
_entity_poly.pdbx_seq_one_letter_code
_entity_poly.pdbx_strand_id
1 'polypeptide(L)'
;AKDGYYVQQITAPTILDFCFAPTVRLLYSNARIGANAGRVALSRGGLIYALETQGAPSIHALTLDSKSPIVYQDGCLLAAGTCLQGGDHLYTTAPPKAVPCTLRFIPFCRRLNGKEDQMAVWVRTTD
;
A
#
# COMPACT_ATOMS: atom_id res chain seq x y z
N ALA A 1 -27.30 2.02 -5.73
CA ALA A 1 -27.41 1.47 -4.38
C ALA A 1 -28.11 2.50 -3.49
N LYS A 2 -28.94 2.06 -2.60
CA LYS A 2 -29.62 2.89 -1.61
C LYS A 2 -29.19 2.41 -0.23
N ASP A 3 -28.67 3.32 0.60
CA ASP A 3 -28.22 3.04 1.97
C ASP A 3 -27.21 1.86 2.07
N GLY A 4 -26.34 1.71 1.07
CA GLY A 4 -25.36 0.64 1.02
C GLY A 4 -25.86 -0.69 0.46
N TYR A 5 -27.13 -0.75 0.07
CA TYR A 5 -27.75 -1.96 -0.50
C TYR A 5 -28.07 -1.78 -1.99
N TYR A 6 -27.91 -2.85 -2.74
CA TYR A 6 -28.48 -2.98 -4.06
C TYR A 6 -29.82 -3.72 -3.96
N VAL A 7 -30.89 -3.07 -4.42
CA VAL A 7 -32.23 -3.63 -4.37
C VAL A 7 -32.72 -3.88 -5.80
N GLN A 8 -33.07 -5.12 -6.10
CA GLN A 8 -33.63 -5.53 -7.37
C GLN A 8 -34.96 -6.25 -7.12
N GLN A 9 -36.03 -5.76 -7.76
CA GLN A 9 -37.30 -6.45 -7.74
C GLN A 9 -37.28 -7.62 -8.73
N ILE A 10 -37.60 -8.82 -8.27
CA ILE A 10 -37.64 -10.03 -9.08
C ILE A 10 -39.07 -10.52 -9.16
N THR A 11 -39.59 -10.61 -10.39
CA THR A 11 -40.98 -11.03 -10.68
C THR A 11 -41.05 -12.40 -11.38
N ALA A 12 -39.90 -12.93 -11.83
CA ALA A 12 -39.80 -14.23 -12.49
C ALA A 12 -38.42 -14.83 -12.18
N PRO A 13 -38.17 -16.14 -12.43
CA PRO A 13 -36.84 -16.71 -12.32
C PRO A 13 -35.84 -15.89 -13.12
N THR A 14 -34.77 -15.40 -12.45
CA THR A 14 -33.82 -14.45 -13.04
C THR A 14 -32.42 -14.82 -12.61
N ILE A 15 -31.45 -14.69 -13.54
CA ILE A 15 -30.02 -14.79 -13.25
C ILE A 15 -29.50 -13.37 -13.06
N LEU A 16 -28.83 -13.12 -11.92
CA LEU A 16 -28.18 -11.84 -11.63
C LEU A 16 -26.66 -12.04 -11.59
N ASP A 17 -25.96 -11.30 -12.43
CA ASP A 17 -24.50 -11.26 -12.42
C ASP A 17 -24.00 -10.02 -11.68
N PHE A 18 -23.18 -10.24 -10.66
CA PHE A 18 -22.56 -9.16 -9.88
C PHE A 18 -21.10 -9.04 -10.25
N CYS A 19 -20.69 -7.86 -10.69
CA CYS A 19 -19.31 -7.54 -10.97
C CYS A 19 -18.86 -6.35 -10.14
N PHE A 20 -17.83 -6.55 -9.34
CA PHE A 20 -17.19 -5.49 -8.55
C PHE A 20 -15.85 -5.15 -9.20
N ALA A 21 -15.72 -3.96 -9.76
CA ALA A 21 -14.45 -3.47 -10.29
C ALA A 21 -13.54 -3.06 -9.12
N PRO A 22 -12.46 -3.79 -8.83
CA PRO A 22 -11.59 -3.45 -7.73
C PRO A 22 -10.76 -2.21 -8.06
N THR A 23 -10.83 -1.21 -7.18
CA THR A 23 -10.04 0.02 -7.28
C THR A 23 -8.98 0.07 -6.20
N VAL A 24 -7.84 0.68 -6.51
CA VAL A 24 -6.81 0.99 -5.52
C VAL A 24 -7.23 2.20 -4.71
N ARG A 25 -7.10 2.10 -3.40
CA ARG A 25 -7.40 3.20 -2.48
C ARG A 25 -6.24 3.41 -1.52
N LEU A 26 -5.92 4.68 -1.28
CA LEU A 26 -5.07 5.11 -0.18
C LEU A 26 -5.94 5.25 1.07
N LEU A 27 -5.53 4.61 2.14
CA LEU A 27 -6.20 4.68 3.44
C LEU A 27 -5.35 5.52 4.39
N TYR A 28 -5.99 6.49 5.00
CA TYR A 28 -5.37 7.37 6.01
C TYR A 28 -5.95 7.04 7.38
N SER A 29 -5.12 7.02 8.40
CA SER A 29 -5.59 6.80 9.76
C SER A 29 -6.09 8.10 10.40
N ASN A 30 -6.92 7.98 11.42
CA ASN A 30 -7.30 9.11 12.24
C ASN A 30 -6.06 9.74 12.91
N ALA A 31 -6.02 11.08 12.97
CA ALA A 31 -4.91 11.83 13.56
C ALA A 31 -4.64 11.48 15.04
N ARG A 32 -5.61 10.91 15.75
CA ARG A 32 -5.43 10.42 17.12
C ARG A 32 -4.52 9.20 17.22
N ILE A 33 -4.28 8.49 16.10
CA ILE A 33 -3.37 7.35 16.03
C ILE A 33 -1.99 7.85 15.61
N GLY A 34 -1.23 8.35 16.59
CA GLY A 34 0.08 8.99 16.33
C GLY A 34 1.09 8.07 15.63
N ALA A 35 1.03 6.76 15.85
CA ALA A 35 1.91 5.79 15.20
C ALA A 35 1.76 5.77 13.66
N ASN A 36 0.62 6.19 13.14
CA ASN A 36 0.34 6.23 11.71
C ASN A 36 0.40 7.64 11.10
N ALA A 37 0.81 8.64 11.86
CA ALA A 37 1.00 9.99 11.35
C ALA A 37 2.00 10.00 10.19
N GLY A 38 1.65 10.67 9.09
CA GLY A 38 2.47 10.72 7.88
C GLY A 38 2.61 9.39 7.15
N ARG A 39 1.66 8.46 7.37
CA ARG A 39 1.64 7.14 6.73
C ARG A 39 0.30 6.87 6.08
N VAL A 40 0.35 6.02 5.07
CA VAL A 40 -0.83 5.51 4.35
C VAL A 40 -0.77 4.00 4.25
N ALA A 41 -1.92 3.37 4.09
CA ALA A 41 -2.02 1.98 3.71
C ALA A 41 -2.71 1.85 2.35
N LEU A 42 -2.44 0.78 1.64
CA LEU A 42 -3.04 0.50 0.35
C LEU A 42 -4.08 -0.61 0.46
N SER A 43 -5.21 -0.38 -0.19
CA SER A 43 -6.24 -1.42 -0.35
C SER A 43 -6.67 -1.53 -1.81
N ARG A 44 -7.10 -2.73 -2.21
CA ARG A 44 -7.71 -2.99 -3.50
C ARG A 44 -8.67 -4.18 -3.38
N GLY A 45 -9.92 -3.99 -3.82
CA GLY A 45 -10.91 -5.06 -3.83
C GLY A 45 -11.17 -5.68 -2.45
N GLY A 46 -11.15 -4.89 -1.37
CA GLY A 46 -11.33 -5.38 -0.01
C GLY A 46 -10.09 -6.00 0.64
N LEU A 47 -8.99 -6.15 -0.09
CA LEU A 47 -7.72 -6.64 0.44
C LEU A 47 -6.83 -5.48 0.88
N ILE A 48 -6.14 -5.67 1.99
CA ILE A 48 -5.06 -4.78 2.45
C ILE A 48 -3.74 -5.31 1.90
N TYR A 49 -2.89 -4.41 1.45
CA TYR A 49 -1.58 -4.70 0.87
C TYR A 49 -0.48 -4.27 1.81
N ALA A 50 0.59 -5.04 1.84
CA ALA A 50 1.78 -4.77 2.64
C ALA A 50 2.99 -4.54 1.75
N LEU A 51 3.81 -3.55 2.10
CA LEU A 51 5.11 -3.31 1.49
C LEU A 51 6.13 -4.28 2.08
N GLU A 52 6.95 -4.88 1.23
CA GLU A 52 8.15 -5.66 1.61
C GLU A 52 9.42 -4.83 1.40
N THR A 53 10.48 -5.13 2.15
CA THR A 53 11.75 -4.37 2.11
C THR A 53 12.44 -4.37 0.76
N GLN A 54 12.33 -5.43 -0.01
CA GLN A 54 12.92 -5.54 -1.35
C GLN A 54 14.41 -5.18 -1.42
N GLY A 55 15.18 -5.60 -0.41
CA GLY A 55 16.59 -5.28 -0.31
C GLY A 55 16.94 -3.89 0.21
N ALA A 56 15.95 -3.09 0.61
CA ALA A 56 16.20 -1.83 1.30
C ALA A 56 16.82 -2.09 2.70
N PRO A 57 17.61 -1.15 3.23
CA PRO A 57 18.25 -1.32 4.54
C PRO A 57 17.23 -1.42 5.68
N SER A 58 16.04 -0.84 5.51
CA SER A 58 14.94 -0.93 6.46
C SER A 58 13.63 -0.62 5.75
N ILE A 59 12.54 -1.25 6.20
CA ILE A 59 11.19 -0.91 5.73
C ILE A 59 10.84 0.57 5.98
N HIS A 60 11.42 1.18 7.01
CA HIS A 60 11.22 2.59 7.36
C HIS A 60 12.04 3.56 6.50
N ALA A 61 12.99 3.05 5.70
CA ALA A 61 13.72 3.86 4.72
C ALA A 61 12.91 4.11 3.44
N LEU A 62 11.81 3.39 3.26
CA LEU A 62 10.97 3.48 2.07
C LEU A 62 9.86 4.52 2.28
N THR A 63 9.63 5.36 1.27
CA THR A 63 8.57 6.38 1.26
C THR A 63 7.80 6.29 -0.05
N LEU A 64 6.47 6.22 0.05
CA LEU A 64 5.57 6.18 -1.09
C LEU A 64 5.34 7.59 -1.66
N ASP A 65 5.39 7.72 -2.97
CA ASP A 65 4.86 8.90 -3.66
C ASP A 65 3.35 8.71 -3.89
N SER A 66 2.55 9.32 -3.03
CA SER A 66 1.09 9.21 -3.07
C SER A 66 0.44 9.87 -4.29
N LYS A 67 1.18 10.73 -5.00
CA LYS A 67 0.69 11.44 -6.19
C LYS A 67 0.95 10.66 -7.48
N SER A 68 1.85 9.68 -7.43
CA SER A 68 2.12 8.82 -8.57
C SER A 68 1.06 7.75 -8.74
N PRO A 69 0.76 7.34 -9.98
CA PRO A 69 -0.19 6.27 -10.24
C PRO A 69 0.29 4.96 -9.63
N ILE A 70 -0.65 4.21 -9.05
CA ILE A 70 -0.40 2.87 -8.50
C ILE A 70 -0.96 1.86 -9.49
N VAL A 71 -0.12 0.93 -9.93
CA VAL A 71 -0.45 -0.06 -10.95
C VAL A 71 -0.64 -1.43 -10.32
N TYR A 72 -1.72 -2.11 -10.69
CA TYR A 72 -1.93 -3.52 -10.35
C TYR A 72 -1.32 -4.40 -11.42
N GLN A 73 -0.39 -5.26 -11.02
CA GLN A 73 0.28 -6.20 -11.91
C GLN A 73 0.63 -7.50 -11.19
N ASP A 74 0.25 -8.63 -11.77
CA ASP A 74 0.58 -9.98 -11.26
C ASP A 74 0.22 -10.21 -9.79
N GLY A 75 -0.91 -9.70 -9.36
CA GLY A 75 -1.38 -9.82 -7.97
C GLY A 75 -0.74 -8.83 -6.99
N CYS A 76 0.13 -7.96 -7.47
CA CYS A 76 0.83 -6.96 -6.66
C CYS A 76 0.40 -5.53 -7.03
N LEU A 77 0.64 -4.59 -6.14
CA LEU A 77 0.56 -3.16 -6.44
C LEU A 77 1.98 -2.61 -6.56
N LEU A 78 2.24 -1.91 -7.65
CA LEU A 78 3.51 -1.23 -7.91
C LEU A 78 3.28 0.27 -7.83
N ALA A 79 4.14 0.96 -7.09
CA ALA A 79 4.07 2.40 -6.89
C ALA A 79 5.46 3.02 -6.94
N ALA A 80 5.55 4.26 -7.40
CA ALA A 80 6.78 5.03 -7.29
C ALA A 80 7.03 5.43 -5.82
N GLY A 81 8.28 5.52 -5.47
CA GLY A 81 8.70 5.96 -4.15
C GLY A 81 10.17 6.29 -4.09
N THR A 82 10.67 6.46 -2.89
CA THR A 82 12.09 6.69 -2.61
C THR A 82 12.59 5.77 -1.52
N CYS A 83 13.88 5.43 -1.60
CA CYS A 83 14.61 4.72 -0.57
C CYS A 83 15.71 5.62 -0.02
N LEU A 84 15.78 5.76 1.30
CA LEU A 84 16.86 6.47 1.96
C LEU A 84 18.11 5.61 1.96
N GLN A 85 19.20 6.17 1.46
CA GLN A 85 20.53 5.56 1.51
C GLN A 85 21.39 6.31 2.52
N GLY A 86 21.96 5.57 3.47
CA GLY A 86 22.91 6.09 4.45
C GLY A 86 24.35 5.82 4.04
N GLY A 87 25.28 6.48 4.70
CA GLY A 87 26.70 6.17 4.66
C GLY A 87 27.09 5.15 5.75
N ASP A 88 28.40 4.96 5.95
CA ASP A 88 28.94 3.98 6.90
C ASP A 88 28.81 4.39 8.38
N HIS A 89 28.42 5.63 8.64
CA HIS A 89 28.25 6.16 9.99
C HIS A 89 26.83 6.01 10.48
N LEU A 90 26.64 5.60 11.75
CA LEU A 90 25.32 5.50 12.39
C LEU A 90 24.63 6.87 12.54
N TYR A 91 25.43 7.91 12.77
CA TYR A 91 24.96 9.29 12.93
C TYR A 91 25.81 10.22 12.08
N THR A 92 25.16 11.18 11.42
CA THR A 92 25.80 12.19 10.59
C THR A 92 25.03 13.49 10.65
N THR A 93 25.69 14.59 10.39
CA THR A 93 25.07 15.93 10.28
C THR A 93 24.45 16.17 8.90
N ALA A 94 24.79 15.35 7.90
CA ALA A 94 24.19 15.41 6.57
C ALA A 94 22.94 14.51 6.51
N PRO A 95 21.85 14.96 5.86
CA PRO A 95 20.68 14.11 5.67
C PRO A 95 20.99 12.92 4.75
N PRO A 96 20.33 11.76 4.95
CA PRO A 96 20.50 10.64 4.05
C PRO A 96 19.97 10.99 2.65
N LYS A 97 20.59 10.39 1.64
CA LYS A 97 20.20 10.61 0.25
C LYS A 97 18.94 9.81 -0.08
N ALA A 98 17.91 10.46 -0.60
CA ALA A 98 16.72 9.79 -1.13
C ALA A 98 16.96 9.39 -2.59
N VAL A 99 16.80 8.12 -2.91
CA VAL A 99 16.98 7.56 -4.26
C VAL A 99 15.62 7.05 -4.75
N PRO A 100 15.20 7.39 -5.98
CA PRO A 100 13.98 6.86 -6.55
C PRO A 100 13.98 5.33 -6.63
N CYS A 101 12.86 4.72 -6.31
CA CYS A 101 12.68 3.27 -6.40
C CYS A 101 11.23 2.93 -6.73
N THR A 102 11.00 1.70 -7.13
CA THR A 102 9.66 1.14 -7.28
C THR A 102 9.31 0.33 -6.03
N LEU A 103 8.21 0.65 -5.41
CA LEU A 103 7.68 -0.05 -4.24
C LEU A 103 6.72 -1.14 -4.71
N ARG A 104 6.89 -2.35 -4.17
CA ARG A 104 6.03 -3.49 -4.45
C ARG A 104 5.25 -3.86 -3.21
N PHE A 105 3.93 -3.83 -3.33
CA PHE A 105 3.01 -4.22 -2.27
C PHE A 105 2.35 -5.54 -2.64
N ILE A 106 2.29 -6.44 -1.69
CA ILE A 106 1.61 -7.74 -1.82
C ILE A 106 0.36 -7.79 -0.94
N PRO A 107 -0.64 -8.60 -1.27
CA PRO A 107 -1.75 -8.83 -0.34
C PRO A 107 -1.25 -9.30 1.02
N PHE A 108 -1.75 -8.70 2.09
CA PHE A 108 -1.31 -9.03 3.46
C PHE A 108 -1.44 -10.53 3.78
N CYS A 109 -2.45 -11.19 3.22
CA CYS A 109 -2.66 -12.64 3.40
C CYS A 109 -1.55 -13.50 2.76
N ARG A 110 -0.74 -12.93 1.85
CA ARG A 110 0.40 -13.61 1.20
C ARG A 110 1.74 -13.21 1.79
N ARG A 111 1.75 -12.50 2.88
CA ARG A 111 2.97 -12.05 3.55
C ARG A 111 3.90 -13.21 3.89
N LEU A 112 5.19 -12.96 3.87
CA LEU A 112 6.24 -13.90 4.31
C LEU A 112 6.26 -15.25 3.57
N ASN A 113 5.57 -15.38 2.47
CA ASN A 113 5.72 -16.53 1.58
C ASN A 113 7.01 -16.46 0.73
N GLY A 114 7.74 -15.37 0.85
CA GLY A 114 9.05 -15.13 0.25
C GLY A 114 10.17 -15.13 1.29
N LYS A 115 11.31 -14.58 0.90
CA LYS A 115 12.53 -14.48 1.73
C LYS A 115 12.66 -13.12 2.45
N GLU A 116 11.65 -12.28 2.37
CA GLU A 116 11.70 -10.94 2.93
C GLU A 116 11.48 -10.95 4.44
N ASP A 117 12.33 -10.24 5.15
CA ASP A 117 12.37 -10.21 6.62
C ASP A 117 11.45 -9.17 7.23
N GLN A 118 11.18 -8.09 6.49
CA GLN A 118 10.42 -6.95 6.98
C GLN A 118 9.27 -6.62 6.05
N MET A 119 8.17 -6.23 6.65
CA MET A 119 6.98 -5.75 5.94
C MET A 119 6.30 -4.66 6.74
N ALA A 120 5.55 -3.79 6.05
CA ALA A 120 4.69 -2.80 6.68
C ALA A 120 3.41 -2.61 5.89
N VAL A 121 2.30 -2.47 6.61
CA VAL A 121 1.00 -2.06 6.06
C VAL A 121 0.94 -0.53 5.97
N TRP A 122 1.36 0.15 7.04
CA TRP A 122 1.41 1.60 7.10
C TRP A 122 2.79 2.11 6.67
N VAL A 123 2.83 2.78 5.54
CA VAL A 123 4.07 3.21 4.87
C VAL A 123 4.15 4.72 4.88
N ARG A 124 5.34 5.27 5.04
CA ARG A 124 5.56 6.72 4.91
C ARG A 124 5.11 7.20 3.55
N THR A 125 4.57 8.41 3.51
CA THR A 125 4.16 9.07 2.28
C THR A 125 4.75 10.46 2.18
N THR A 126 4.82 10.99 0.95
CA THR A 126 5.27 12.35 0.64
C THR A 126 4.22 13.42 0.97
N ASP A 127 3.06 13.03 1.41
CA ASP A 127 1.99 13.99 1.77
C ASP A 127 2.28 14.72 3.06
#